data_ce28ab91fad92c6b79238c02fd7968d8
#
_entry.id   ce28ab91fad92c6b79238c02fd7968d8
#
_cell.length_a   1.000
_cell.length_b   1.000
_cell.length_c   1.000
_cell.angle_alpha   90.00
_cell.angle_beta   90.00
_cell.angle_gamma   90.00
#
_symmetry.space_group_name_H-M   'P 1'
#
loop_
_entity.id
_entity.type
_entity.pdbx_description
1 polymer ?
#
loop_
_entity_poly.entity_id
_entity_poly.type
_entity_poly.pdbx_seq_one_letter_code
_entity_poly.pdbx_strand_id
1 'polypeptide(L)'
;GLEAVRKRPGMYIGSTSSRGLHHLVYEIVDNAVDEALAGYCDTIQVTINEDNSITVTDNGRGVPVDINHKTGKPAIELVYTILHAGGKFGGGGYKVSGGLHGVGASVVNALSDWLEVYVKRDGHIYNQKYERGKICYPLRVVGNCDINDTGTTVTFLPDKTIFEETQEFEFDVLKHRLREMAFLTKGIKIILTDKRTGKEQERTFHYEGGIKEFVEYINKSKEPLYSEIIYCEGVKDNVQVEVAFQHNDGFTEIVDSFVNNIKTPEGGTHLAGFRNALTKTFNDYARANKLLKENEQSLSGEDIREGLTAIVSVKIEDPQFEGQTKQKLGNTVARSAVDNIVSEQLTYFLEQNPAIAKSICEKSILAQRARDAARKARDLTRRKSALENSSLPGKLADCSDKNPENCEIYIVEGDSAGGSAKNARSRATQAILPLRGKILNVEKARLDRILGNNEIKAMITAFGTGIHEDFDISKLRYHKIIIMTDADVDGAHIAT
;
A
#
# COMPACT_ATOMS: atom_id res chain seq x y z
N GLY A 1 -21.96 -11.27 -19.67
CA GLY A 1 -21.25 -12.54 -19.60
C GLY A 1 -19.76 -12.35 -19.69
N LEU A 2 -18.98 -13.43 -19.67
CA LEU A 2 -17.51 -13.39 -19.65
C LEU A 2 -16.84 -12.72 -20.87
N GLU A 3 -17.54 -12.65 -22.01
CA GLU A 3 -17.03 -11.91 -23.16
C GLU A 3 -16.88 -10.40 -22.89
N ALA A 4 -17.73 -9.83 -22.05
CA ALA A 4 -17.61 -8.43 -21.66
C ALA A 4 -16.31 -8.19 -20.85
N VAL A 5 -15.92 -9.15 -20.02
CA VAL A 5 -14.66 -9.12 -19.26
C VAL A 5 -13.47 -9.13 -20.22
N ARG A 6 -13.49 -10.01 -21.20
CA ARG A 6 -12.42 -10.11 -22.23
C ARG A 6 -12.30 -8.84 -23.09
N LYS A 7 -13.43 -8.19 -23.41
CA LYS A 7 -13.44 -6.94 -24.20
C LYS A 7 -12.94 -5.73 -23.42
N ARG A 8 -13.15 -5.69 -22.10
CA ARG A 8 -12.79 -4.56 -21.23
C ARG A 8 -12.19 -5.04 -19.91
N PRO A 9 -11.05 -5.74 -19.93
CA PRO A 9 -10.44 -6.33 -18.75
C PRO A 9 -10.09 -5.28 -17.69
N GLY A 10 -9.66 -4.09 -18.08
CA GLY A 10 -9.31 -3.01 -17.18
C GLY A 10 -10.43 -2.58 -16.23
N MET A 11 -11.71 -2.79 -16.59
CA MET A 11 -12.86 -2.51 -15.72
C MET A 11 -12.93 -3.48 -14.52
N TYR A 12 -12.35 -4.68 -14.63
CA TYR A 12 -12.43 -5.75 -13.63
C TYR A 12 -11.13 -5.91 -12.84
N ILE A 13 -9.98 -5.71 -13.48
CA ILE A 13 -8.66 -5.92 -12.85
C ILE A 13 -7.79 -4.64 -12.81
N GLY A 14 -8.34 -3.50 -13.24
CA GLY A 14 -7.68 -2.19 -13.20
C GLY A 14 -6.74 -1.91 -14.36
N SER A 15 -5.99 -2.88 -14.85
CA SER A 15 -5.10 -2.77 -16.01
C SER A 15 -4.78 -4.13 -16.61
N THR A 16 -4.17 -4.16 -17.80
CA THR A 16 -3.60 -5.37 -18.44
C THR A 16 -2.07 -5.41 -18.37
N SER A 17 -1.47 -4.51 -17.60
CA SER A 17 -0.04 -4.49 -17.28
C SER A 17 0.32 -5.53 -16.20
N SER A 18 1.58 -5.55 -15.76
CA SER A 18 2.06 -6.39 -14.66
C SER A 18 1.15 -6.34 -13.44
N ARG A 19 0.62 -5.17 -13.09
CA ARG A 19 -0.31 -5.00 -11.96
C ARG A 19 -1.58 -5.83 -12.11
N GLY A 20 -2.23 -5.77 -13.26
CA GLY A 20 -3.43 -6.55 -13.56
C GLY A 20 -3.15 -8.04 -13.67
N LEU A 21 -1.99 -8.42 -14.22
CA LEU A 21 -1.55 -9.81 -14.30
C LEU A 21 -1.46 -10.44 -12.90
N HIS A 22 -0.77 -9.79 -11.96
CA HIS A 22 -0.64 -10.25 -10.59
C HIS A 22 -1.96 -10.21 -9.83
N HIS A 23 -2.86 -9.31 -10.17
CA HIS A 23 -4.20 -9.25 -9.59
C HIS A 23 -5.00 -10.54 -9.79
N LEU A 24 -4.80 -11.25 -10.89
CA LEU A 24 -5.43 -12.56 -11.12
C LEU A 24 -5.09 -13.57 -10.00
N VAL A 25 -3.83 -13.57 -9.55
CA VAL A 25 -3.40 -14.44 -8.45
C VAL A 25 -4.12 -14.05 -7.16
N TYR A 26 -4.22 -12.76 -6.88
CA TYR A 26 -4.85 -12.26 -5.66
C TYR A 26 -6.33 -12.62 -5.59
N GLU A 27 -7.06 -12.58 -6.71
CA GLU A 27 -8.47 -12.97 -6.75
C GLU A 27 -8.69 -14.45 -6.38
N ILE A 28 -7.79 -15.34 -6.81
CA ILE A 28 -7.87 -16.76 -6.45
C ILE A 28 -7.43 -16.99 -5.00
N VAL A 29 -6.35 -16.33 -4.56
CA VAL A 29 -5.88 -16.45 -3.16
C VAL A 29 -6.90 -15.86 -2.18
N ASP A 30 -7.56 -14.77 -2.51
CA ASP A 30 -8.61 -14.16 -1.69
C ASP A 30 -9.76 -15.15 -1.40
N ASN A 31 -10.10 -16.03 -2.34
CA ASN A 31 -11.08 -17.09 -2.11
C ASN A 31 -10.61 -18.11 -1.05
N ALA A 32 -9.33 -18.45 -1.06
CA ALA A 32 -8.74 -19.33 -0.05
C ALA A 32 -8.64 -18.62 1.33
N VAL A 33 -8.32 -17.33 1.34
CA VAL A 33 -8.31 -16.51 2.56
C VAL A 33 -9.72 -16.37 3.14
N ASP A 34 -10.75 -16.26 2.32
CA ASP A 34 -12.15 -16.27 2.78
C ASP A 34 -12.52 -17.58 3.48
N GLU A 35 -12.03 -18.73 3.01
CA GLU A 35 -12.16 -20.01 3.71
C GLU A 35 -11.43 -19.98 5.08
N ALA A 36 -10.27 -19.36 5.15
CA ALA A 36 -9.53 -19.18 6.40
C ALA A 36 -10.27 -18.26 7.38
N LEU A 37 -10.84 -17.15 6.90
CA LEU A 37 -11.65 -16.24 7.72
C LEU A 37 -12.93 -16.90 8.23
N ALA A 38 -13.48 -17.86 7.47
CA ALA A 38 -14.61 -18.68 7.89
C ALA A 38 -14.21 -19.82 8.87
N GLY A 39 -12.92 -20.02 9.12
CA GLY A 39 -12.39 -21.01 10.05
C GLY A 39 -12.16 -22.41 9.46
N TYR A 40 -12.19 -22.55 8.15
CA TYR A 40 -12.09 -23.88 7.47
C TYR A 40 -10.77 -24.12 6.75
N CYS A 41 -9.90 -23.15 6.65
CA CYS A 41 -8.61 -23.26 5.96
C CYS A 41 -7.49 -22.73 6.86
N ASP A 42 -6.39 -23.47 6.96
CA ASP A 42 -5.19 -23.08 7.70
C ASP A 42 -3.93 -23.05 6.83
N THR A 43 -3.98 -23.60 5.62
CA THR A 43 -2.82 -23.69 4.73
C THR A 43 -3.20 -23.34 3.29
N ILE A 44 -2.44 -22.43 2.69
CA ILE A 44 -2.56 -22.01 1.29
C ILE A 44 -1.19 -22.20 0.63
N GLN A 45 -1.17 -22.85 -0.53
CA GLN A 45 0.03 -23.01 -1.35
C GLN A 45 -0.17 -22.27 -2.67
N VAL A 46 0.80 -21.42 -3.03
CA VAL A 46 0.83 -20.71 -4.31
C VAL A 46 2.11 -21.10 -5.04
N THR A 47 1.97 -21.61 -6.25
CA THR A 47 3.09 -22.09 -7.05
C THR A 47 3.12 -21.39 -8.41
N ILE A 48 4.27 -20.83 -8.76
CA ILE A 48 4.57 -20.41 -10.13
C ILE A 48 5.16 -21.63 -10.83
N ASN A 49 4.44 -22.17 -11.80
CA ASN A 49 4.85 -23.38 -12.51
C ASN A 49 5.86 -23.06 -13.63
N GLU A 50 6.52 -24.09 -14.15
CA GLU A 50 7.54 -23.98 -15.19
C GLU A 50 7.01 -23.27 -16.46
N ASP A 51 5.76 -23.51 -16.83
CA ASP A 51 5.09 -22.88 -17.97
C ASP A 51 4.55 -21.47 -17.68
N ASN A 52 4.90 -20.89 -16.51
CA ASN A 52 4.40 -19.62 -16.00
C ASN A 52 2.89 -19.61 -15.70
N SER A 53 2.26 -20.76 -15.56
CA SER A 53 0.94 -20.87 -14.95
C SER A 53 1.04 -20.75 -13.42
N ILE A 54 -0.07 -20.43 -12.78
CA ILE A 54 -0.17 -20.33 -11.32
C ILE A 54 -1.07 -21.46 -10.80
N THR A 55 -0.62 -22.14 -9.77
CA THR A 55 -1.43 -23.06 -8.98
C THR A 55 -1.65 -22.52 -7.59
N VAL A 56 -2.90 -22.43 -7.16
CA VAL A 56 -3.30 -22.08 -5.79
C VAL A 56 -4.05 -23.25 -5.20
N THR A 57 -3.56 -23.76 -4.08
CA THR A 57 -4.17 -24.89 -3.34
C THR A 57 -4.52 -24.44 -1.93
N ASP A 58 -5.74 -24.68 -1.50
CA ASP A 58 -6.18 -24.49 -0.12
C ASP A 58 -6.70 -25.82 0.47
N ASN A 59 -6.74 -25.90 1.78
CA ASN A 59 -7.32 -27.02 2.53
C ASN A 59 -8.68 -26.65 3.16
N GLY A 60 -9.41 -25.74 2.54
CA GLY A 60 -10.77 -25.38 2.93
C GLY A 60 -11.79 -26.48 2.65
N ARG A 61 -13.07 -26.13 2.66
CA ARG A 61 -14.17 -27.10 2.44
C ARG A 61 -14.27 -27.62 1.01
N GLY A 62 -13.59 -27.00 0.06
CA GLY A 62 -13.77 -27.21 -1.37
C GLY A 62 -14.96 -26.43 -1.95
N VAL A 63 -14.82 -25.93 -3.16
CA VAL A 63 -15.90 -25.24 -3.88
C VAL A 63 -17.10 -26.19 -3.97
N PRO A 64 -18.35 -25.72 -3.71
CA PRO A 64 -19.54 -26.56 -3.85
C PRO A 64 -19.68 -27.14 -5.26
N VAL A 65 -20.01 -28.42 -5.32
CA VAL A 65 -20.17 -29.19 -6.58
C VAL A 65 -21.62 -29.62 -6.84
N ASP A 66 -22.51 -29.40 -5.87
CA ASP A 66 -23.91 -29.78 -5.95
C ASP A 66 -24.62 -29.06 -7.09
N ILE A 67 -25.67 -29.69 -7.59
CA ILE A 67 -26.52 -29.10 -8.63
C ILE A 67 -27.34 -27.96 -8.03
N ASN A 68 -27.21 -26.78 -8.60
CA ASN A 68 -28.05 -25.64 -8.23
C ASN A 68 -29.46 -25.83 -8.79
N HIS A 69 -30.46 -25.90 -7.91
CA HIS A 69 -31.84 -26.20 -8.28
C HIS A 69 -32.49 -25.16 -9.22
N LYS A 70 -32.00 -23.90 -9.22
CA LYS A 70 -32.55 -22.83 -10.07
C LYS A 70 -32.01 -22.93 -11.51
N THR A 71 -30.78 -23.37 -11.68
CA THR A 71 -30.09 -23.36 -12.98
C THR A 71 -29.90 -24.75 -13.57
N GLY A 72 -30.02 -25.80 -12.76
CA GLY A 72 -29.74 -27.18 -13.16
C GLY A 72 -28.26 -27.47 -13.43
N LYS A 73 -27.35 -26.57 -13.03
CA LYS A 73 -25.90 -26.67 -13.25
C LYS A 73 -25.16 -26.91 -11.93
N PRO A 74 -24.00 -27.57 -11.96
CA PRO A 74 -23.13 -27.65 -10.79
C PRO A 74 -22.74 -26.26 -10.28
N ALA A 75 -22.71 -26.06 -8.96
CA ALA A 75 -22.38 -24.77 -8.35
C ALA A 75 -20.99 -24.26 -8.80
N ILE A 76 -20.02 -25.14 -8.94
CA ILE A 76 -18.67 -24.80 -9.45
C ILE A 76 -18.72 -24.17 -10.85
N GLU A 77 -19.58 -24.64 -11.76
CA GLU A 77 -19.74 -24.02 -13.07
C GLU A 77 -20.24 -22.59 -12.97
N LEU A 78 -21.17 -22.34 -12.07
CA LEU A 78 -21.70 -20.98 -11.85
C LEU A 78 -20.61 -20.05 -11.31
N VAL A 79 -19.80 -20.51 -10.36
CA VAL A 79 -18.70 -19.74 -9.76
C VAL A 79 -17.68 -19.29 -10.82
N TYR A 80 -17.33 -20.16 -11.76
CA TYR A 80 -16.28 -19.86 -12.75
C TYR A 80 -16.81 -19.29 -14.09
N THR A 81 -18.11 -19.35 -14.37
CA THR A 81 -18.66 -18.94 -15.67
C THR A 81 -19.66 -17.80 -15.62
N ILE A 82 -20.18 -17.47 -14.45
CA ILE A 82 -21.21 -16.43 -14.30
C ILE A 82 -20.73 -15.33 -13.36
N LEU A 83 -20.80 -14.09 -13.82
CA LEU A 83 -20.52 -12.92 -13.00
C LEU A 83 -21.62 -12.80 -11.91
N HIS A 84 -21.23 -12.45 -10.71
CA HIS A 84 -22.11 -12.28 -9.55
C HIS A 84 -22.85 -13.55 -9.11
N ALA A 85 -22.26 -14.74 -9.37
CA ALA A 85 -22.86 -16.01 -9.00
C ALA A 85 -22.20 -16.67 -7.76
N GLY A 86 -21.56 -15.89 -6.92
CA GLY A 86 -20.87 -16.43 -5.73
C GLY A 86 -21.83 -16.82 -4.61
N GLY A 87 -21.59 -17.95 -3.93
CA GLY A 87 -22.31 -18.40 -2.73
C GLY A 87 -22.10 -17.51 -1.49
N LYS A 88 -21.45 -16.36 -1.66
CA LYS A 88 -21.15 -15.37 -0.63
C LYS A 88 -22.26 -14.32 -0.49
N PHE A 89 -23.27 -14.35 -1.37
CA PHE A 89 -24.45 -13.50 -1.31
C PHE A 89 -25.55 -14.13 -0.48
N GLY A 90 -25.98 -13.45 0.57
CA GLY A 90 -27.24 -13.80 1.24
C GLY A 90 -27.16 -14.86 2.33
N GLY A 91 -26.22 -14.79 3.25
CA GLY A 91 -26.39 -15.38 4.58
C GLY A 91 -26.01 -16.85 4.77
N GLY A 92 -25.26 -17.44 3.84
CA GLY A 92 -24.97 -18.88 3.92
C GLY A 92 -23.52 -19.25 4.14
N GLY A 93 -22.84 -18.98 5.19
CA GLY A 93 -21.55 -19.59 5.51
C GLY A 93 -20.33 -18.66 5.52
N TYR A 94 -20.43 -17.44 4.98
CA TYR A 94 -19.40 -16.42 5.08
C TYR A 94 -19.97 -15.18 5.72
N LYS A 95 -19.65 -14.93 6.98
CA LYS A 95 -20.04 -13.68 7.67
C LYS A 95 -19.18 -12.50 7.22
N VAL A 96 -17.94 -12.79 6.81
CA VAL A 96 -16.97 -11.82 6.34
C VAL A 96 -16.28 -12.39 5.11
N SER A 97 -16.17 -11.63 4.04
CA SER A 97 -15.52 -12.08 2.80
C SER A 97 -14.89 -10.91 2.04
N GLY A 98 -13.73 -11.11 1.45
CA GLY A 98 -13.10 -10.22 0.49
C GLY A 98 -13.72 -10.32 -0.91
N GLY A 99 -14.23 -11.50 -1.26
CA GLY A 99 -14.81 -11.83 -2.56
C GLY A 99 -16.28 -11.45 -2.75
N LEU A 100 -16.74 -10.35 -2.16
CA LEU A 100 -18.16 -9.94 -2.09
C LEU A 100 -18.86 -9.73 -3.43
N HIS A 101 -18.14 -9.40 -4.48
CA HIS A 101 -18.76 -9.17 -5.79
C HIS A 101 -19.05 -10.45 -6.57
N GLY A 102 -18.57 -11.61 -6.10
CA GLY A 102 -18.78 -12.91 -6.76
C GLY A 102 -18.28 -12.96 -8.21
N VAL A 103 -17.25 -12.17 -8.52
CA VAL A 103 -16.72 -12.03 -9.89
C VAL A 103 -15.28 -12.51 -10.02
N GLY A 104 -14.51 -12.60 -8.94
CA GLY A 104 -13.06 -12.87 -8.98
C GLY A 104 -12.71 -14.13 -9.78
N ALA A 105 -13.27 -15.27 -9.40
CA ALA A 105 -12.99 -16.54 -10.06
C ALA A 105 -13.40 -16.54 -11.55
N SER A 106 -14.56 -16.01 -11.87
CA SER A 106 -15.06 -15.94 -13.25
C SER A 106 -14.27 -14.94 -14.11
N VAL A 107 -13.78 -13.85 -13.52
CA VAL A 107 -12.88 -12.89 -14.20
C VAL A 107 -11.54 -13.55 -14.52
N VAL A 108 -10.92 -14.26 -13.57
CA VAL A 108 -9.66 -14.99 -13.82
C VAL A 108 -9.85 -16.02 -14.92
N ASN A 109 -10.96 -16.79 -14.88
CA ASN A 109 -11.28 -17.74 -15.93
C ASN A 109 -11.42 -17.07 -17.31
N ALA A 110 -12.15 -15.97 -17.40
CA ALA A 110 -12.33 -15.23 -18.64
C ALA A 110 -11.00 -14.71 -19.22
N LEU A 111 -10.06 -14.31 -18.39
CA LEU A 111 -8.78 -13.71 -18.78
C LEU A 111 -7.62 -14.71 -18.86
N SER A 112 -7.91 -15.99 -18.69
CA SER A 112 -6.95 -17.07 -18.81
C SER A 112 -7.11 -17.81 -20.14
N ASP A 113 -6.00 -18.24 -20.72
CA ASP A 113 -5.99 -19.12 -21.89
C ASP A 113 -6.65 -20.45 -21.51
N TRP A 114 -6.26 -20.98 -20.34
CA TRP A 114 -6.97 -22.09 -19.73
C TRP A 114 -6.96 -21.95 -18.19
N LEU A 115 -7.98 -22.55 -17.55
CA LEU A 115 -8.10 -22.66 -16.11
C LEU A 115 -8.62 -24.06 -15.77
N GLU A 116 -8.02 -24.72 -14.79
CA GLU A 116 -8.38 -26.06 -14.35
C GLU A 116 -8.58 -26.08 -12.82
N VAL A 117 -9.65 -26.71 -12.39
CA VAL A 117 -10.04 -26.80 -10.98
C VAL A 117 -10.12 -28.25 -10.56
N TYR A 118 -9.49 -28.58 -9.44
CA TYR A 118 -9.68 -29.80 -8.68
C TYR A 118 -10.32 -29.46 -7.35
N VAL A 119 -11.34 -30.20 -6.97
CA VAL A 119 -12.03 -30.05 -5.69
C VAL A 119 -12.05 -31.39 -4.96
N LYS A 120 -11.53 -31.41 -3.76
CA LYS A 120 -11.67 -32.53 -2.82
C LYS A 120 -12.85 -32.21 -1.89
N ARG A 121 -13.90 -33.01 -1.98
CA ARG A 121 -15.12 -32.83 -1.21
C ARG A 121 -15.90 -34.12 -1.13
N ASP A 122 -16.48 -34.40 0.03
CA ASP A 122 -17.34 -35.57 0.27
C ASP A 122 -16.71 -36.90 -0.14
N GLY A 123 -15.40 -37.08 0.05
CA GLY A 123 -14.65 -38.25 -0.27
C GLY A 123 -14.30 -38.46 -1.76
N HIS A 124 -14.59 -37.45 -2.59
CA HIS A 124 -14.34 -37.50 -4.03
C HIS A 124 -13.42 -36.37 -4.47
N ILE A 125 -12.70 -36.59 -5.57
CA ILE A 125 -11.91 -35.62 -6.28
C ILE A 125 -12.64 -35.25 -7.58
N TYR A 126 -13.13 -34.03 -7.66
CA TYR A 126 -13.81 -33.47 -8.84
C TYR A 126 -12.83 -32.68 -9.68
N ASN A 127 -13.07 -32.66 -11.01
CA ASN A 127 -12.25 -31.87 -11.95
C ASN A 127 -13.13 -31.25 -13.01
N GLN A 128 -12.81 -30.00 -13.33
CA GLN A 128 -13.35 -29.28 -14.48
C GLN A 128 -12.30 -28.35 -15.08
N LYS A 129 -12.26 -28.22 -16.39
CA LYS A 129 -11.35 -27.36 -17.13
C LYS A 129 -12.13 -26.39 -18.01
N TYR A 130 -11.55 -25.22 -18.18
CA TYR A 130 -12.08 -24.12 -18.99
C TYR A 130 -10.99 -23.57 -19.92
N GLU A 131 -11.39 -23.11 -21.09
CA GLU A 131 -10.55 -22.36 -22.01
C GLU A 131 -11.21 -21.03 -22.35
N ARG A 132 -10.53 -19.93 -22.00
CA ARG A 132 -11.03 -18.56 -22.19
C ARG A 132 -12.47 -18.36 -21.67
N GLY A 133 -12.73 -18.93 -20.50
CA GLY A 133 -14.03 -18.87 -19.85
C GLY A 133 -15.05 -19.90 -20.29
N LYS A 134 -14.75 -20.74 -21.30
CA LYS A 134 -15.67 -21.75 -21.81
C LYS A 134 -15.35 -23.12 -21.20
N ILE A 135 -16.40 -23.86 -20.85
CA ILE A 135 -16.29 -25.21 -20.32
C ILE A 135 -15.75 -26.16 -21.38
N CYS A 136 -14.67 -26.91 -21.08
CA CYS A 136 -14.10 -27.92 -21.97
C CYS A 136 -14.84 -29.24 -21.90
N TYR A 137 -15.31 -29.61 -20.71
CA TYR A 137 -16.05 -30.85 -20.44
C TYR A 137 -16.89 -30.70 -19.17
N PRO A 138 -17.98 -31.47 -19.01
CA PRO A 138 -18.78 -31.46 -17.79
C PRO A 138 -17.97 -31.82 -16.54
N LEU A 139 -18.41 -31.32 -15.39
CA LEU A 139 -17.81 -31.69 -14.11
C LEU A 139 -17.75 -33.23 -13.97
N ARG A 140 -16.62 -33.76 -13.60
CA ARG A 140 -16.38 -35.22 -13.50
C ARG A 140 -15.67 -35.55 -12.20
N VAL A 141 -15.93 -36.75 -11.69
CA VAL A 141 -15.16 -37.37 -10.62
C VAL A 141 -13.94 -38.09 -11.22
N VAL A 142 -12.75 -37.71 -10.77
CA VAL A 142 -11.47 -38.27 -11.28
C VAL A 142 -10.77 -39.17 -10.26
N GLY A 143 -11.23 -39.18 -9.04
CA GLY A 143 -10.66 -40.02 -7.98
C GLY A 143 -11.43 -39.95 -6.67
N ASN A 144 -10.93 -40.64 -5.68
CA ASN A 144 -11.45 -40.63 -4.31
C ASN A 144 -10.38 -40.08 -3.36
N CYS A 145 -10.79 -39.53 -2.24
CA CYS A 145 -9.93 -39.06 -1.16
C CYS A 145 -10.57 -39.44 0.19
N ASP A 146 -9.84 -39.22 1.28
CA ASP A 146 -10.44 -39.29 2.61
C ASP A 146 -11.55 -38.24 2.74
N ILE A 147 -12.62 -38.56 3.45
CA ILE A 147 -13.78 -37.68 3.64
C ILE A 147 -13.39 -36.38 4.35
N ASN A 148 -12.34 -36.40 5.15
CA ASN A 148 -11.81 -35.23 5.86
C ASN A 148 -10.75 -34.49 5.05
N ASP A 149 -10.27 -35.04 3.95
CA ASP A 149 -9.34 -34.40 3.03
C ASP A 149 -10.14 -33.51 2.05
N THR A 150 -10.23 -32.24 2.36
CA THR A 150 -11.01 -31.26 1.59
C THR A 150 -10.12 -30.13 1.09
N GLY A 151 -10.55 -29.47 0.02
CA GLY A 151 -9.87 -28.30 -0.49
C GLY A 151 -10.12 -28.03 -1.96
N THR A 152 -9.58 -26.93 -2.42
CA THR A 152 -9.66 -26.51 -3.82
C THR A 152 -8.25 -26.26 -4.36
N THR A 153 -7.99 -26.77 -5.57
CA THR A 153 -6.78 -26.47 -6.33
C THR A 153 -7.16 -25.84 -7.66
N VAL A 154 -6.71 -24.63 -7.88
CA VAL A 154 -6.93 -23.88 -9.12
C VAL A 154 -5.60 -23.66 -9.82
N THR A 155 -5.50 -24.04 -11.08
CA THR A 155 -4.35 -23.73 -11.93
C THR A 155 -4.84 -22.94 -13.13
N PHE A 156 -4.18 -21.84 -13.43
CA PHE A 156 -4.54 -21.01 -14.59
C PHE A 156 -3.30 -20.46 -15.30
N LEU A 157 -3.43 -20.28 -16.60
CA LEU A 157 -2.45 -19.63 -17.45
C LEU A 157 -3.08 -18.36 -18.05
N PRO A 158 -2.53 -17.16 -17.76
CA PRO A 158 -3.05 -15.92 -18.34
C PRO A 158 -3.04 -15.94 -19.87
N ASP A 159 -4.07 -15.34 -20.48
CA ASP A 159 -4.19 -15.27 -21.93
C ASP A 159 -3.25 -14.18 -22.51
N LYS A 160 -2.32 -14.60 -23.35
CA LYS A 160 -1.34 -13.73 -24.03
C LYS A 160 -1.97 -12.63 -24.88
N THR A 161 -3.17 -12.86 -25.37
CA THR A 161 -3.90 -11.88 -26.21
C THR A 161 -4.52 -10.76 -25.37
N ILE A 162 -4.60 -10.93 -24.05
CA ILE A 162 -5.07 -9.92 -23.09
C ILE A 162 -3.89 -9.21 -22.42
N PHE A 163 -2.87 -9.97 -22.00
CA PHE A 163 -1.68 -9.46 -21.32
C PHE A 163 -0.52 -9.36 -22.31
N GLU A 164 -0.57 -8.36 -23.19
CA GLU A 164 0.40 -8.20 -24.28
C GLU A 164 1.75 -7.68 -23.79
N GLU A 165 1.75 -6.81 -22.78
CA GLU A 165 2.98 -6.17 -22.25
C GLU A 165 3.85 -7.16 -21.49
N THR A 166 3.26 -8.02 -20.67
CA THR A 166 3.97 -9.03 -19.89
C THR A 166 3.06 -10.19 -19.54
N GLN A 167 3.61 -11.39 -19.52
CA GLN A 167 2.95 -12.61 -19.05
C GLN A 167 3.73 -13.26 -17.91
N GLU A 168 4.85 -12.65 -17.52
CA GLU A 168 5.75 -13.21 -16.52
C GLU A 168 5.35 -12.75 -15.12
N PHE A 169 5.13 -13.71 -14.21
CA PHE A 169 4.91 -13.43 -12.80
C PHE A 169 6.24 -13.13 -12.09
N GLU A 170 6.21 -12.11 -11.25
CA GLU A 170 7.34 -11.71 -10.41
C GLU A 170 7.19 -12.30 -9.00
N PHE A 171 8.13 -13.16 -8.61
CA PHE A 171 8.12 -13.80 -7.30
C PHE A 171 8.08 -12.77 -6.16
N ASP A 172 8.87 -11.70 -6.24
CA ASP A 172 8.94 -10.68 -5.20
C ASP A 172 7.63 -9.90 -5.03
N VAL A 173 6.89 -9.67 -6.11
CA VAL A 173 5.56 -9.04 -6.07
C VAL A 173 4.57 -9.91 -5.32
N LEU A 174 4.51 -11.20 -5.67
CA LEU A 174 3.65 -12.16 -4.97
C LEU A 174 4.08 -12.36 -3.52
N LYS A 175 5.38 -12.46 -3.26
CA LYS A 175 5.96 -12.60 -1.91
C LYS A 175 5.49 -11.47 -0.99
N HIS A 176 5.54 -10.24 -1.46
CA HIS A 176 5.11 -9.07 -0.68
C HIS A 176 3.64 -9.17 -0.28
N ARG A 177 2.75 -9.43 -1.23
CA ARG A 177 1.32 -9.50 -0.99
C ARG A 177 0.92 -10.71 -0.14
N LEU A 178 1.49 -11.88 -0.38
CA LEU A 178 1.19 -13.08 0.40
C LEU A 178 1.67 -12.96 1.86
N ARG A 179 2.79 -12.27 2.08
CA ARG A 179 3.24 -11.94 3.44
C ARG A 179 2.24 -11.03 4.16
N GLU A 180 1.74 -9.99 3.51
CA GLU A 180 0.68 -9.13 4.07
C GLU A 180 -0.55 -9.95 4.46
N MET A 181 -1.01 -10.84 3.58
CA MET A 181 -2.17 -11.71 3.84
C MET A 181 -1.95 -12.64 5.05
N ALA A 182 -0.74 -13.17 5.21
CA ALA A 182 -0.39 -14.01 6.35
C ALA A 182 -0.37 -13.23 7.67
N PHE A 183 0.10 -12.00 7.68
CA PHE A 183 0.00 -11.12 8.86
C PHE A 183 -1.44 -10.77 9.22
N LEU A 184 -2.28 -10.54 8.23
CA LEU A 184 -3.69 -10.16 8.43
C LEU A 184 -4.57 -11.34 8.85
N THR A 185 -4.15 -12.56 8.55
CA THR A 185 -4.89 -13.79 8.87
C THR A 185 -4.06 -14.61 9.88
N LYS A 186 -4.16 -14.22 11.13
CA LYS A 186 -3.40 -14.81 12.24
C LYS A 186 -3.46 -16.34 12.22
N GLY A 187 -2.29 -16.97 12.27
CA GLY A 187 -2.17 -18.41 12.32
C GLY A 187 -2.25 -19.14 10.97
N ILE A 188 -2.57 -18.48 9.86
CA ILE A 188 -2.54 -19.09 8.54
C ILE A 188 -1.10 -19.37 8.09
N LYS A 189 -0.91 -20.47 7.36
CA LYS A 189 0.35 -20.80 6.70
C LYS A 189 0.20 -20.61 5.20
N ILE A 190 0.99 -19.72 4.62
CA ILE A 190 1.04 -19.49 3.17
C ILE A 190 2.41 -19.87 2.65
N ILE A 191 2.46 -20.74 1.64
CA ILE A 191 3.70 -21.20 1.02
C ILE A 191 3.72 -20.72 -0.43
N LEU A 192 4.74 -19.96 -0.79
CA LEU A 192 4.99 -19.49 -2.16
C LEU A 192 6.19 -20.23 -2.73
N THR A 193 5.99 -20.95 -3.83
CA THR A 193 7.02 -21.71 -4.53
C THR A 193 7.15 -21.26 -5.98
N ASP A 194 8.36 -21.00 -6.43
CA ASP A 194 8.71 -20.80 -7.84
C ASP A 194 9.41 -22.03 -8.36
N LYS A 195 8.83 -22.70 -9.38
CA LYS A 195 9.37 -23.91 -10.00
C LYS A 195 10.04 -23.65 -11.34
N ARG A 196 10.13 -22.39 -11.76
CA ARG A 196 10.73 -22.05 -13.05
C ARG A 196 12.24 -22.28 -13.03
N THR A 197 12.75 -22.93 -14.08
CA THR A 197 14.18 -23.24 -14.23
C THR A 197 15.07 -21.99 -14.07
N GLY A 198 16.03 -22.07 -13.13
CA GLY A 198 16.94 -20.97 -12.80
C GLY A 198 16.37 -19.89 -11.87
N LYS A 199 15.11 -20.05 -11.43
CA LYS A 199 14.45 -19.15 -10.48
C LYS A 199 13.88 -19.88 -9.25
N GLU A 200 14.23 -21.17 -9.08
CA GLU A 200 13.66 -22.05 -8.05
C GLU A 200 13.87 -21.47 -6.65
N GLN A 201 12.79 -21.24 -5.96
CA GLN A 201 12.82 -20.76 -4.59
C GLN A 201 11.49 -21.01 -3.89
N GLU A 202 11.51 -21.00 -2.57
CA GLU A 202 10.32 -21.18 -1.73
C GLU A 202 10.39 -20.24 -0.53
N ARG A 203 9.23 -19.70 -0.13
CA ARG A 203 9.05 -18.92 1.10
C ARG A 203 7.77 -19.38 1.81
N THR A 204 7.86 -19.50 3.11
CA THR A 204 6.73 -19.81 3.98
C THR A 204 6.45 -18.60 4.89
N PHE A 205 5.19 -18.21 4.95
CA PHE A 205 4.70 -17.12 5.79
C PHE A 205 3.72 -17.69 6.81
N HIS A 206 4.03 -17.50 8.09
CA HIS A 206 3.22 -17.94 9.20
C HIS A 206 3.48 -17.05 10.41
N TYR A 207 2.47 -16.30 10.85
CA TYR A 207 2.62 -15.28 11.87
C TYR A 207 1.54 -15.41 12.94
N GLU A 208 1.92 -15.92 14.11
CA GLU A 208 1.01 -16.09 15.25
C GLU A 208 0.65 -14.76 15.93
N GLY A 209 1.50 -13.78 15.85
CA GLY A 209 1.27 -12.43 16.40
C GLY A 209 0.38 -11.53 15.55
N GLY A 210 0.02 -11.95 14.33
CA GLY A 210 -0.87 -11.21 13.46
C GLY A 210 -0.35 -9.81 13.09
N ILE A 211 -1.21 -8.79 13.18
CA ILE A 211 -0.83 -7.42 12.79
C ILE A 211 0.17 -6.76 13.74
N LYS A 212 0.34 -7.24 14.97
CA LYS A 212 1.44 -6.79 15.83
C LYS A 212 2.80 -7.14 15.22
N GLU A 213 2.98 -8.39 14.79
CA GLU A 213 4.19 -8.81 14.08
C GLU A 213 4.36 -8.06 12.75
N PHE A 214 3.26 -7.67 12.11
CA PHE A 214 3.33 -6.86 10.90
C PHE A 214 3.95 -5.48 11.16
N VAL A 215 3.53 -4.81 12.22
CA VAL A 215 4.15 -3.53 12.64
C VAL A 215 5.62 -3.71 13.00
N GLU A 216 5.97 -4.76 13.75
CA GLU A 216 7.37 -5.11 14.08
C GLU A 216 8.18 -5.35 12.81
N TYR A 217 7.63 -6.08 11.85
CA TYR A 217 8.28 -6.35 10.57
C TYR A 217 8.57 -5.06 9.79
N ILE A 218 7.62 -4.14 9.71
CA ILE A 218 7.79 -2.85 9.02
C ILE A 218 8.84 -1.99 9.73
N ASN A 219 8.88 -2.03 11.06
CA ASN A 219 9.81 -1.25 11.88
C ASN A 219 11.17 -1.92 12.11
N LYS A 220 11.41 -3.11 11.55
CA LYS A 220 12.64 -3.89 11.79
C LYS A 220 13.94 -3.12 11.53
N SER A 221 13.94 -2.20 10.57
CA SER A 221 15.09 -1.36 10.21
C SER A 221 15.04 0.05 10.80
N LYS A 222 14.10 0.31 11.72
CA LYS A 222 13.88 1.62 12.32
C LYS A 222 14.10 1.54 13.82
N GLU A 223 14.46 2.67 14.43
CA GLU A 223 14.59 2.78 15.88
C GLU A 223 13.22 3.10 16.49
N PRO A 224 12.61 2.18 17.25
CA PRO A 224 11.32 2.43 17.86
C PRO A 224 11.46 3.44 19.02
N LEU A 225 10.44 4.29 19.19
CA LEU A 225 10.40 5.25 20.28
C LEU A 225 10.12 4.58 21.63
N TYR A 226 9.49 3.42 21.60
CA TYR A 226 9.16 2.54 22.73
C TYR A 226 9.06 1.09 22.22
N SER A 227 9.25 0.12 23.11
CA SER A 227 9.32 -1.31 22.74
C SER A 227 7.97 -1.94 22.42
N GLU A 228 6.90 -1.45 23.03
CA GLU A 228 5.56 -2.02 22.94
C GLU A 228 4.90 -1.68 21.61
N ILE A 229 4.14 -2.64 21.07
CA ILE A 229 3.19 -2.38 20.00
C ILE A 229 1.83 -2.06 20.64
N ILE A 230 1.31 -0.86 20.39
CA ILE A 230 -0.03 -0.49 20.85
C ILE A 230 -1.04 -1.23 19.99
N TYR A 231 -1.93 -1.95 20.65
CA TYR A 231 -2.90 -2.83 20.00
C TYR A 231 -4.30 -2.59 20.56
N CYS A 232 -5.25 -2.41 19.65
CA CYS A 232 -6.66 -2.25 19.98
C CYS A 232 -7.48 -3.24 19.15
N GLU A 233 -8.40 -3.95 19.78
CA GLU A 233 -9.32 -4.84 19.10
C GLU A 233 -10.71 -4.80 19.72
N GLY A 234 -11.73 -5.06 18.92
CA GLY A 234 -13.09 -5.12 19.42
C GLY A 234 -14.11 -5.27 18.29
N VAL A 235 -15.38 -5.37 18.70
CA VAL A 235 -16.52 -5.44 17.79
C VAL A 235 -17.52 -4.36 18.19
N LYS A 236 -17.93 -3.54 17.24
CA LYS A 236 -18.97 -2.55 17.42
C LYS A 236 -19.82 -2.44 16.14
N ASP A 237 -21.15 -2.44 16.30
CA ASP A 237 -22.10 -2.35 15.20
C ASP A 237 -21.82 -3.39 14.08
N ASN A 238 -21.49 -4.62 14.47
CA ASN A 238 -21.07 -5.74 13.61
C ASN A 238 -19.80 -5.48 12.79
N VAL A 239 -19.01 -4.45 13.13
CA VAL A 239 -17.69 -4.21 12.57
C VAL A 239 -16.64 -4.74 13.54
N GLN A 240 -15.87 -5.72 13.10
CA GLN A 240 -14.69 -6.17 13.84
C GLN A 240 -13.53 -5.22 13.50
N VAL A 241 -12.89 -4.70 14.54
CA VAL A 241 -11.78 -3.74 14.42
C VAL A 241 -10.54 -4.33 15.03
N GLU A 242 -9.45 -4.21 14.33
CA GLU A 242 -8.11 -4.59 14.79
C GLU A 242 -7.11 -3.52 14.32
N VAL A 243 -6.41 -2.92 15.27
CA VAL A 243 -5.43 -1.86 14.99
C VAL A 243 -4.16 -2.13 15.78
N ALA A 244 -3.02 -2.03 15.12
CA ALA A 244 -1.70 -2.08 15.76
C ALA A 244 -0.85 -0.92 15.26
N PHE A 245 -0.10 -0.27 16.17
CA PHE A 245 0.78 0.81 15.77
C PHE A 245 1.94 1.02 16.76
N GLN A 246 2.99 1.65 16.26
CA GLN A 246 4.17 2.05 17.02
C GLN A 246 4.80 3.28 16.37
N HIS A 247 5.31 4.20 17.20
CA HIS A 247 6.11 5.31 16.70
C HIS A 247 7.60 4.94 16.68
N ASN A 248 8.31 5.44 15.69
CA ASN A 248 9.77 5.38 15.59
C ASN A 248 10.36 6.81 15.59
N ASP A 249 11.68 6.91 15.61
CA ASP A 249 12.40 8.17 15.65
C ASP A 249 12.41 8.92 14.31
N GLY A 250 11.91 8.29 13.24
CA GLY A 250 11.80 8.88 11.91
C GLY A 250 10.69 9.93 11.78
N PHE A 251 10.49 10.40 10.56
CA PHE A 251 9.54 11.46 10.23
C PHE A 251 8.45 11.02 9.27
N THR A 252 8.58 9.83 8.70
CA THR A 252 7.65 9.28 7.71
C THR A 252 6.50 8.55 8.39
N GLU A 253 5.27 8.85 7.98
CA GLU A 253 4.07 8.09 8.32
C GLU A 253 3.94 6.87 7.38
N ILE A 254 3.77 5.68 7.95
CA ILE A 254 3.44 4.45 7.22
C ILE A 254 2.16 3.90 7.83
N VAL A 255 1.05 4.07 7.14
CA VAL A 255 -0.25 3.56 7.57
C VAL A 255 -0.89 2.77 6.45
N ASP A 256 -1.02 1.48 6.65
CA ASP A 256 -1.73 0.59 5.76
C ASP A 256 -3.10 0.24 6.34
N SER A 257 -4.14 0.30 5.51
CA SER A 257 -5.50 0.00 5.89
C SER A 257 -6.09 -1.13 5.04
N PHE A 258 -6.92 -1.95 5.69
CA PHE A 258 -7.49 -3.17 5.12
C PHE A 258 -8.96 -3.33 5.49
N VAL A 259 -9.72 -3.91 4.58
CA VAL A 259 -11.11 -4.31 4.77
C VAL A 259 -11.27 -5.74 4.30
N ASN A 260 -11.69 -6.65 5.18
CA ASN A 260 -11.78 -8.09 4.89
C ASN A 260 -10.49 -8.64 4.25
N ASN A 261 -9.33 -8.22 4.78
CA ASN A 261 -7.97 -8.53 4.31
C ASN A 261 -7.60 -7.96 2.92
N ILE A 262 -8.43 -7.12 2.34
CA ILE A 262 -8.13 -6.40 1.10
C ILE A 262 -7.51 -5.06 1.45
N LYS A 263 -6.35 -4.76 0.86
CA LYS A 263 -5.68 -3.47 1.02
C LYS A 263 -6.52 -2.33 0.41
N THR A 264 -6.68 -1.25 1.16
CA THR A 264 -7.36 -0.03 0.71
C THR A 264 -6.36 1.13 0.59
N PRO A 265 -5.65 1.24 -0.54
CA PRO A 265 -4.59 2.25 -0.71
C PRO A 265 -5.08 3.68 -0.58
N GLU A 266 -6.32 3.94 -0.93
CA GLU A 266 -6.96 5.26 -0.79
C GLU A 266 -7.65 5.44 0.58
N GLY A 267 -7.49 4.46 1.49
CA GLY A 267 -8.06 4.49 2.83
C GLY A 267 -9.56 4.31 2.85
N GLY A 268 -10.25 5.23 3.49
CA GLY A 268 -11.70 5.23 3.64
C GLY A 268 -12.13 5.57 5.06
N THR A 269 -13.38 5.24 5.38
CA THR A 269 -14.02 5.60 6.65
C THR A 269 -13.32 5.00 7.87
N HIS A 270 -12.82 3.76 7.78
CA HIS A 270 -12.08 3.11 8.88
C HIS A 270 -10.76 3.81 9.19
N LEU A 271 -10.00 4.21 8.17
CA LEU A 271 -8.77 4.98 8.36
C LEU A 271 -9.07 6.38 8.92
N ALA A 272 -10.14 7.02 8.45
CA ALA A 272 -10.58 8.30 8.98
C ALA A 272 -10.95 8.20 10.47
N GLY A 273 -11.62 7.14 10.89
CA GLY A 273 -11.92 6.86 12.29
C GLY A 273 -10.67 6.69 13.14
N PHE A 274 -9.69 5.94 12.65
CA PHE A 274 -8.40 5.77 13.31
C PHE A 274 -7.65 7.10 13.51
N ARG A 275 -7.53 7.89 12.45
CA ARG A 275 -6.87 9.20 12.50
C ARG A 275 -7.56 10.17 13.46
N ASN A 276 -8.89 10.16 13.49
CA ASN A 276 -9.67 10.98 14.44
C ASN A 276 -9.44 10.54 15.88
N ALA A 277 -9.48 9.24 16.15
CA ALA A 277 -9.23 8.68 17.48
C ALA A 277 -7.84 9.04 18.00
N LEU A 278 -6.79 8.92 17.19
CA LEU A 278 -5.44 9.32 17.58
C LEU A 278 -5.37 10.80 17.93
N THR A 279 -5.86 11.65 17.04
CA THR A 279 -5.77 13.11 17.21
C THR A 279 -6.47 13.58 18.49
N LYS A 280 -7.68 13.08 18.70
CA LYS A 280 -8.45 13.41 19.91
C LYS A 280 -7.78 12.90 21.18
N THR A 281 -7.48 11.61 21.23
CA THR A 281 -6.97 10.95 22.44
C THR A 281 -5.63 11.53 22.89
N PHE A 282 -4.70 11.75 21.96
CA PHE A 282 -3.40 12.34 22.32
C PHE A 282 -3.50 13.81 22.74
N ASN A 283 -4.38 14.61 22.13
CA ASN A 283 -4.62 15.98 22.58
C ASN A 283 -5.25 16.01 23.98
N ASP A 284 -6.25 15.17 24.24
CA ASP A 284 -6.91 15.06 25.54
C ASP A 284 -5.89 14.65 26.62
N TYR A 285 -5.06 13.65 26.35
CA TYR A 285 -4.01 13.22 27.27
C TYR A 285 -2.97 14.32 27.54
N ALA A 286 -2.47 14.97 26.47
CA ALA A 286 -1.45 16.01 26.59
C ALA A 286 -1.94 17.20 27.43
N ARG A 287 -3.22 17.59 27.29
CA ARG A 287 -3.82 18.66 28.11
C ARG A 287 -4.05 18.21 29.56
N ALA A 288 -4.64 17.05 29.78
CA ALA A 288 -4.90 16.51 31.11
C ALA A 288 -3.62 16.36 31.95
N ASN A 289 -2.50 16.00 31.29
CA ASN A 289 -1.20 15.84 31.94
C ASN A 289 -0.29 17.07 31.84
N LYS A 290 -0.83 18.23 31.43
CA LYS A 290 -0.13 19.53 31.34
C LYS A 290 1.11 19.51 30.45
N LEU A 291 1.19 18.58 29.49
CA LEU A 291 2.23 18.57 28.48
C LEU A 291 1.96 19.63 27.39
N LEU A 292 0.70 19.97 27.19
CA LEU A 292 0.22 21.03 26.34
C LEU A 292 -0.59 22.02 27.20
N LYS A 293 -0.26 23.32 27.16
CA LYS A 293 -0.96 24.35 27.94
C LYS A 293 -2.33 24.64 27.33
N GLU A 294 -3.27 25.14 28.14
CA GLU A 294 -4.62 25.47 27.67
C GLU A 294 -4.67 26.49 26.54
N ASN A 295 -3.72 27.43 26.55
CA ASN A 295 -3.59 28.49 25.55
C ASN A 295 -2.74 28.09 24.35
N GLU A 296 -2.12 26.90 24.34
CA GLU A 296 -1.36 26.41 23.19
C GLU A 296 -2.29 25.73 22.17
N GLN A 297 -1.92 25.85 20.91
CA GLN A 297 -2.65 25.21 19.80
C GLN A 297 -2.64 23.68 19.96
N SER A 298 -3.77 23.05 19.70
CA SER A 298 -3.87 21.58 19.67
C SER A 298 -2.92 21.00 18.62
N LEU A 299 -2.40 19.81 18.91
CA LEU A 299 -1.59 19.02 17.98
C LEU A 299 -2.44 18.65 16.77
N SER A 300 -1.90 18.82 15.58
CA SER A 300 -2.55 18.32 14.36
C SER A 300 -2.39 16.80 14.24
N GLY A 301 -3.24 16.18 13.42
CA GLY A 301 -3.08 14.76 13.12
C GLY A 301 -1.72 14.43 12.50
N GLU A 302 -1.17 15.31 11.68
CA GLU A 302 0.17 15.14 11.09
C GLU A 302 1.28 15.12 12.13
N ASP A 303 1.18 16.01 13.14
CA ASP A 303 2.17 16.07 14.23
C ASP A 303 2.21 14.74 15.03
N ILE A 304 1.02 14.17 15.29
CA ILE A 304 0.87 12.93 16.06
C ILE A 304 1.32 11.71 15.25
N ARG A 305 1.13 11.74 13.93
CA ARG A 305 1.49 10.64 13.04
C ARG A 305 2.92 10.72 12.49
N GLU A 306 3.70 11.73 12.87
CA GLU A 306 5.12 11.77 12.50
C GLU A 306 5.88 10.56 13.06
N GLY A 307 6.47 9.76 12.20
CA GLY A 307 7.16 8.52 12.58
C GLY A 307 6.24 7.37 12.98
N LEU A 308 4.95 7.46 12.68
CA LEU A 308 3.97 6.40 12.98
C LEU A 308 4.04 5.29 11.94
N THR A 309 4.09 4.05 12.43
CA THR A 309 3.78 2.84 11.66
C THR A 309 2.51 2.23 12.21
N ALA A 310 1.48 2.09 11.39
CA ALA A 310 0.18 1.57 11.82
C ALA A 310 -0.44 0.64 10.78
N ILE A 311 -1.14 -0.37 11.27
CA ILE A 311 -2.01 -1.27 10.49
C ILE A 311 -3.43 -1.12 11.04
N VAL A 312 -4.36 -0.78 10.16
CA VAL A 312 -5.79 -0.66 10.47
C VAL A 312 -6.55 -1.71 9.68
N SER A 313 -7.15 -2.67 10.37
CA SER A 313 -7.90 -3.76 9.74
C SER A 313 -9.30 -3.81 10.28
N VAL A 314 -10.29 -3.81 9.39
CA VAL A 314 -11.68 -4.02 9.76
C VAL A 314 -12.26 -5.20 8.98
N LYS A 315 -13.21 -5.89 9.60
CA LYS A 315 -14.02 -6.93 8.96
C LYS A 315 -15.47 -6.55 9.06
N ILE A 316 -16.14 -6.48 7.90
CA ILE A 316 -17.50 -6.01 7.73
C ILE A 316 -18.25 -7.05 6.87
N GLU A 317 -19.47 -7.36 7.22
CA GLU A 317 -20.28 -8.34 6.49
C GLU A 317 -20.64 -7.84 5.07
N ASP A 318 -20.95 -6.55 4.92
CA ASP A 318 -21.32 -5.94 3.64
C ASP A 318 -20.53 -4.64 3.40
N PRO A 319 -19.24 -4.72 3.01
CA PRO A 319 -18.44 -3.54 2.73
C PRO A 319 -18.85 -2.86 1.43
N GLN A 320 -19.00 -1.55 1.50
CA GLN A 320 -19.27 -0.68 0.36
C GLN A 320 -17.99 0.04 -0.03
N PHE A 321 -17.46 -0.26 -1.21
CA PHE A 321 -16.25 0.37 -1.73
C PHE A 321 -16.60 1.43 -2.77
N GLU A 322 -15.80 2.48 -2.83
CA GLU A 322 -15.82 3.41 -3.94
C GLU A 322 -15.10 2.75 -5.14
N GLY A 323 -15.89 2.19 -6.07
CA GLY A 323 -15.39 1.54 -7.28
C GLY A 323 -15.06 0.03 -7.15
N GLN A 324 -14.96 -0.61 -8.31
CA GLN A 324 -14.73 -2.06 -8.44
C GLN A 324 -13.35 -2.52 -7.90
N THR A 325 -12.37 -1.65 -7.91
CA THR A 325 -11.00 -1.95 -7.47
C THR A 325 -10.82 -1.99 -5.95
N LYS A 326 -11.89 -1.74 -5.17
CA LYS A 326 -11.94 -1.86 -3.71
C LYS A 326 -10.87 -1.03 -2.98
N GLN A 327 -10.51 0.14 -3.53
CA GLN A 327 -9.40 0.95 -3.02
C GLN A 327 -9.77 1.82 -1.82
N LYS A 328 -11.05 2.13 -1.65
CA LYS A 328 -11.54 3.03 -0.61
C LYS A 328 -12.87 2.56 -0.02
N LEU A 329 -12.93 2.45 1.31
CA LEU A 329 -14.15 2.06 2.04
C LEU A 329 -15.07 3.25 2.25
N GLY A 330 -16.37 3.05 1.96
CA GLY A 330 -17.42 4.06 2.09
C GLY A 330 -18.33 3.93 3.31
N ASN A 331 -18.42 2.76 3.97
CA ASN A 331 -19.33 2.52 5.09
C ASN A 331 -19.07 3.49 6.26
N THR A 332 -20.04 4.34 6.58
CA THR A 332 -19.92 5.29 7.70
C THR A 332 -19.84 4.62 9.06
N VAL A 333 -20.47 3.45 9.23
CA VAL A 333 -20.43 2.66 10.47
C VAL A 333 -19.00 2.24 10.85
N ALA A 334 -18.13 1.99 9.88
CA ALA A 334 -16.74 1.65 10.13
C ALA A 334 -15.96 2.80 10.78
N ARG A 335 -16.27 4.05 10.42
CA ARG A 335 -15.63 5.22 11.02
C ARG A 335 -15.91 5.29 12.52
N SER A 336 -17.17 5.19 12.92
CA SER A 336 -17.56 5.27 14.32
C SER A 336 -17.07 4.07 15.13
N ALA A 337 -17.10 2.87 14.55
CA ALA A 337 -16.61 1.67 15.22
C ALA A 337 -15.11 1.76 15.55
N VAL A 338 -14.29 2.13 14.56
CA VAL A 338 -12.84 2.30 14.75
C VAL A 338 -12.54 3.45 15.74
N ASP A 339 -13.18 4.59 15.55
CA ASP A 339 -12.98 5.76 16.42
C ASP A 339 -13.27 5.42 17.90
N ASN A 340 -14.40 4.80 18.16
CA ASN A 340 -14.79 4.46 19.53
C ASN A 340 -13.87 3.42 20.17
N ILE A 341 -13.60 2.30 19.46
CA ILE A 341 -12.75 1.22 20.01
C ILE A 341 -11.33 1.73 20.26
N VAL A 342 -10.75 2.43 19.30
CA VAL A 342 -9.39 2.95 19.44
C VAL A 342 -9.31 4.04 20.49
N SER A 343 -10.23 4.99 20.53
CA SER A 343 -10.24 6.06 21.54
C SER A 343 -10.34 5.51 22.97
N GLU A 344 -11.22 4.55 23.21
CA GLU A 344 -11.39 3.93 24.50
C GLU A 344 -10.13 3.18 24.94
N GLN A 345 -9.65 2.24 24.14
CA GLN A 345 -8.53 1.38 24.50
C GLN A 345 -7.21 2.15 24.55
N LEU A 346 -7.01 3.12 23.67
CA LEU A 346 -5.83 3.98 23.69
C LEU A 346 -5.80 4.86 24.94
N THR A 347 -6.94 5.39 25.38
CA THR A 347 -7.02 6.15 26.63
C THR A 347 -6.54 5.30 27.80
N TYR A 348 -7.03 4.07 27.95
CA TYR A 348 -6.55 3.13 28.98
C TYR A 348 -5.05 2.85 28.86
N PHE A 349 -4.58 2.59 27.64
CA PHE A 349 -3.16 2.31 27.42
C PHE A 349 -2.26 3.48 27.86
N LEU A 350 -2.63 4.71 27.51
CA LEU A 350 -1.85 5.90 27.84
C LEU A 350 -1.82 6.15 29.36
N GLU A 351 -2.93 5.92 30.05
CA GLU A 351 -3.00 6.03 31.49
C GLU A 351 -2.12 4.99 32.22
N GLN A 352 -2.07 3.76 31.68
CA GLN A 352 -1.24 2.69 32.23
C GLN A 352 0.25 2.82 31.87
N ASN A 353 0.56 3.53 30.79
CA ASN A 353 1.92 3.68 30.26
C ASN A 353 2.33 5.15 30.11
N PRO A 354 2.43 5.91 31.22
CA PRO A 354 2.66 7.35 31.18
C PRO A 354 4.00 7.73 30.55
N ALA A 355 5.03 6.89 30.63
CA ALA A 355 6.33 7.13 30.00
C ALA A 355 6.22 7.07 28.48
N ILE A 356 5.52 6.10 27.94
CA ILE A 356 5.26 5.96 26.51
C ILE A 356 4.39 7.13 26.02
N ALA A 357 3.30 7.41 26.74
CA ALA A 357 2.39 8.51 26.41
C ALA A 357 3.14 9.86 26.37
N LYS A 358 3.99 10.12 27.34
CA LYS A 358 4.82 11.32 27.37
C LYS A 358 5.77 11.40 26.18
N SER A 359 6.46 10.32 25.86
CA SER A 359 7.41 10.28 24.76
C SER A 359 6.74 10.56 23.40
N ILE A 360 5.54 10.02 23.16
CA ILE A 360 4.76 10.29 21.96
C ILE A 360 4.30 11.75 21.90
N CYS A 361 3.77 12.27 23.00
CA CYS A 361 3.33 13.66 23.09
C CYS A 361 4.50 14.65 22.88
N GLU A 362 5.66 14.40 23.49
CA GLU A 362 6.85 15.22 23.32
C GLU A 362 7.34 15.24 21.88
N LYS A 363 7.35 14.07 21.21
CA LYS A 363 7.67 13.98 19.77
C LYS A 363 6.67 14.77 18.93
N SER A 364 5.38 14.65 19.24
CA SER A 364 4.32 15.36 18.51
C SER A 364 4.40 16.88 18.69
N ILE A 365 4.70 17.35 19.90
CA ILE A 365 4.92 18.76 20.20
C ILE A 365 6.15 19.31 19.44
N LEU A 366 7.22 18.50 19.39
CA LEU A 366 8.41 18.87 18.64
C LEU A 366 8.13 18.93 17.14
N ALA A 367 7.33 18.01 16.59
CA ALA A 367 6.86 18.02 15.21
C ALA A 367 6.04 19.28 14.90
N GLN A 368 5.10 19.67 15.79
CA GLN A 368 4.32 20.89 15.65
C GLN A 368 5.22 22.13 15.61
N ARG A 369 6.16 22.24 16.52
CA ARG A 369 7.11 23.37 16.55
C ARG A 369 7.94 23.46 15.28
N ALA A 370 8.43 22.32 14.80
CA ALA A 370 9.20 22.25 13.56
C ALA A 370 8.35 22.67 12.35
N ARG A 371 7.10 22.21 12.26
CA ARG A 371 6.15 22.57 11.19
C ARG A 371 5.82 24.06 11.23
N ASP A 372 5.57 24.63 12.41
CA ASP A 372 5.29 26.06 12.57
C ASP A 372 6.51 26.93 12.23
N ALA A 373 7.72 26.49 12.62
CA ALA A 373 8.95 27.16 12.22
C ALA A 373 9.17 27.13 10.70
N ALA A 374 8.90 25.99 10.06
CA ALA A 374 8.98 25.84 8.62
C ALA A 374 7.97 26.75 7.89
N ARG A 375 6.73 26.84 8.39
CA ARG A 375 5.71 27.76 7.85
C ARG A 375 6.14 29.21 7.96
N LYS A 376 6.62 29.63 9.13
CA LYS A 376 7.14 31.01 9.33
C LYS A 376 8.31 31.33 8.40
N ALA A 377 9.22 30.38 8.22
CA ALA A 377 10.35 30.52 7.29
C ALA A 377 9.88 30.72 5.84
N ARG A 378 8.90 29.92 5.40
CA ARG A 378 8.26 30.07 4.07
C ARG A 378 7.60 31.42 3.90
N ASP A 379 6.80 31.87 4.88
CA ASP A 379 6.12 33.16 4.84
C ASP A 379 7.09 34.31 4.77
N LEU A 380 8.21 34.25 5.51
CA LEU A 380 9.28 35.26 5.44
C LEU A 380 9.96 35.28 4.07
N THR A 381 10.18 34.09 3.46
CA THR A 381 10.75 34.00 2.11
C THR A 381 9.79 34.58 1.08
N ARG A 382 8.48 34.26 1.17
CA ARG A 382 7.43 34.84 0.32
C ARG A 382 7.33 36.35 0.46
N ARG A 383 7.39 36.90 1.68
CA ARG A 383 7.37 38.35 1.91
C ARG A 383 8.60 39.05 1.34
N LYS A 384 9.78 38.41 1.47
CA LYS A 384 11.00 38.92 0.85
C LYS A 384 10.92 38.92 -0.67
N SER A 385 10.38 37.86 -1.28
CA SER A 385 10.22 37.75 -2.73
C SER A 385 9.12 38.68 -3.29
N ALA A 386 8.12 39.04 -2.47
CA ALA A 386 7.09 40.04 -2.84
C ALA A 386 7.58 41.48 -2.71
N LEU A 387 8.57 41.75 -1.84
CA LEU A 387 9.18 43.09 -1.64
C LEU A 387 10.45 43.28 -2.47
N GLU A 388 11.13 42.23 -2.83
CA GLU A 388 12.31 42.23 -3.67
C GLU A 388 12.00 41.45 -4.96
N ASN A 389 11.51 42.15 -5.99
CA ASN A 389 11.50 41.63 -7.34
C ASN A 389 12.92 41.15 -7.68
N SER A 390 13.11 39.83 -7.72
CA SER A 390 14.19 39.11 -8.40
C SER A 390 15.63 39.32 -7.90
N SER A 391 16.00 38.78 -6.74
CA SER A 391 17.38 38.35 -6.62
C SER A 391 17.47 36.85 -6.67
N LEU A 392 17.77 36.30 -7.84
CA LEU A 392 18.25 34.96 -8.01
C LEU A 392 19.46 34.71 -7.10
N PRO A 393 19.73 33.45 -6.65
CA PRO A 393 20.89 33.17 -5.81
C PRO A 393 22.17 33.80 -6.42
N GLY A 394 22.91 34.58 -5.65
CA GLY A 394 24.11 35.28 -6.16
C GLY A 394 25.18 34.36 -6.79
N LYS A 395 25.13 33.08 -6.48
CA LYS A 395 25.98 32.05 -7.08
C LYS A 395 25.43 31.43 -8.37
N LEU A 396 24.16 31.63 -8.70
CA LEU A 396 23.57 31.14 -9.94
C LEU A 396 24.08 31.96 -11.14
N ALA A 397 24.73 31.28 -12.07
CA ALA A 397 24.98 31.84 -13.39
C ALA A 397 23.81 31.49 -14.33
N ASP A 398 22.81 32.37 -14.39
CA ASP A 398 21.59 32.12 -15.16
C ASP A 398 21.84 32.23 -16.69
N CYS A 399 20.93 31.68 -17.48
CA CYS A 399 20.91 31.81 -18.93
C CYS A 399 20.03 32.98 -19.36
N SER A 400 20.21 33.45 -20.59
CA SER A 400 19.49 34.62 -21.12
C SER A 400 18.14 34.28 -21.75
N ASP A 401 17.93 33.07 -22.23
CA ASP A 401 16.64 32.61 -22.76
C ASP A 401 15.60 32.57 -21.65
N LYS A 402 14.40 33.04 -21.94
CA LYS A 402 13.26 33.07 -21.01
C LYS A 402 12.27 31.90 -21.23
N ASN A 403 12.42 31.15 -22.33
CA ASN A 403 11.60 29.98 -22.55
C ASN A 403 12.19 28.75 -21.83
N PRO A 404 11.51 28.22 -20.79
CA PRO A 404 12.03 27.07 -20.00
C PRO A 404 12.31 25.84 -20.84
N GLU A 405 11.59 25.62 -21.95
CA GLU A 405 11.76 24.45 -22.84
C GLU A 405 13.16 24.41 -23.49
N ASN A 406 13.75 25.58 -23.70
CA ASN A 406 15.09 25.71 -24.28
C ASN A 406 16.20 25.70 -23.22
N CYS A 407 15.84 25.83 -21.94
CA CYS A 407 16.78 26.07 -20.85
C CYS A 407 17.09 24.80 -20.07
N GLU A 408 18.34 24.66 -19.68
CA GLU A 408 18.85 23.61 -18.82
C GLU A 408 19.72 24.18 -17.70
N ILE A 409 19.66 23.59 -16.50
CA ILE A 409 20.49 23.96 -15.36
C ILE A 409 21.42 22.83 -14.97
N TYR A 410 22.68 23.16 -14.76
CA TYR A 410 23.71 22.26 -14.25
C TYR A 410 23.92 22.50 -12.77
N ILE A 411 23.66 21.52 -11.95
CA ILE A 411 23.99 21.51 -10.52
C ILE A 411 25.40 20.92 -10.40
N VAL A 412 26.37 21.73 -9.96
CA VAL A 412 27.79 21.39 -10.03
C VAL A 412 28.38 21.33 -8.62
N GLU A 413 29.19 20.32 -8.35
CA GLU A 413 29.89 20.19 -7.07
C GLU A 413 31.03 21.18 -6.96
N GLY A 414 30.89 22.11 -6.00
CA GLY A 414 31.93 23.07 -5.64
C GLY A 414 32.07 24.29 -6.57
N ASP A 415 32.69 25.32 -6.02
CA ASP A 415 32.90 26.59 -6.73
C ASP A 415 33.94 26.46 -7.86
N SER A 416 34.93 25.55 -7.72
CA SER A 416 35.98 25.35 -8.74
C SER A 416 35.40 24.76 -10.02
N ALA A 417 34.64 23.67 -9.92
CA ALA A 417 33.96 23.07 -11.05
C ALA A 417 32.88 24.04 -11.61
N GLY A 418 32.20 24.77 -10.72
CA GLY A 418 31.24 25.82 -11.10
C GLY A 418 31.91 26.92 -11.94
N GLY A 419 33.14 27.34 -11.63
CA GLY A 419 33.92 28.31 -12.40
C GLY A 419 34.24 27.81 -13.82
N SER A 420 34.71 26.57 -13.93
CA SER A 420 35.00 25.94 -15.22
C SER A 420 33.74 25.76 -16.08
N ALA A 421 32.66 25.30 -15.47
CA ALA A 421 31.36 25.15 -16.14
C ALA A 421 30.80 26.48 -16.64
N LYS A 422 30.90 27.55 -15.84
CA LYS A 422 30.50 28.91 -16.25
C LYS A 422 31.23 29.40 -17.49
N ASN A 423 32.52 29.08 -17.63
CA ASN A 423 33.31 29.51 -18.78
C ASN A 423 32.98 28.68 -20.04
N ALA A 424 32.65 27.42 -19.89
CA ALA A 424 32.39 26.52 -21.00
C ALA A 424 30.96 26.52 -21.52
N ARG A 425 29.97 27.03 -20.74
CA ARG A 425 28.54 26.94 -21.02
C ARG A 425 28.09 27.78 -22.22
N SER A 426 26.98 27.40 -22.83
CA SER A 426 26.17 28.31 -23.65
C SER A 426 25.42 29.30 -22.76
N ARG A 427 25.78 30.56 -22.81
CA ARG A 427 25.10 31.62 -22.01
C ARG A 427 23.64 31.79 -22.39
N ALA A 428 23.27 31.39 -23.59
CA ALA A 428 21.89 31.53 -24.07
C ALA A 428 20.93 30.60 -23.32
N THR A 429 21.29 29.33 -23.18
CA THR A 429 20.37 28.27 -22.73
C THR A 429 20.84 27.47 -21.52
N GLN A 430 22.09 27.64 -21.08
CA GLN A 430 22.66 26.86 -19.99
C GLN A 430 22.93 27.72 -18.74
N ALA A 431 22.33 27.33 -17.62
CA ALA A 431 22.56 27.90 -16.31
C ALA A 431 23.44 27.00 -15.45
N ILE A 432 24.26 27.57 -14.58
CA ILE A 432 25.14 26.86 -13.65
C ILE A 432 24.83 27.27 -12.22
N LEU A 433 24.59 26.28 -11.37
CA LEU A 433 24.42 26.44 -9.93
C LEU A 433 25.44 25.59 -9.18
N PRO A 434 26.52 26.17 -8.65
CA PRO A 434 27.45 25.43 -7.82
C PRO A 434 26.89 25.22 -6.42
N LEU A 435 27.05 24.00 -5.88
CA LEU A 435 26.69 23.64 -4.52
C LEU A 435 27.97 23.41 -3.70
N ARG A 436 28.02 23.89 -2.47
CA ARG A 436 29.17 23.75 -1.59
C ARG A 436 29.04 22.56 -0.66
N GLY A 437 29.92 21.58 -0.84
CA GLY A 437 30.08 20.42 0.04
C GLY A 437 28.86 19.50 0.12
N LYS A 438 28.86 18.62 1.09
CA LYS A 438 27.75 17.71 1.39
C LYS A 438 26.55 18.50 1.90
N ILE A 439 25.46 18.44 1.17
CA ILE A 439 24.22 19.06 1.58
C ILE A 439 23.42 18.12 2.51
N LEU A 440 22.42 18.70 3.15
CA LEU A 440 21.54 17.99 4.04
C LEU A 440 20.76 16.88 3.29
N ASN A 441 20.69 15.69 3.88
CA ASN A 441 19.81 14.64 3.36
C ASN A 441 18.35 15.02 3.63
N VAL A 442 17.61 15.39 2.58
CA VAL A 442 16.24 15.88 2.66
C VAL A 442 15.22 14.83 3.06
N GLU A 443 15.51 13.55 2.81
CA GLU A 443 14.63 12.45 3.21
C GLU A 443 14.69 12.15 4.72
N LYS A 444 15.83 12.47 5.35
CA LYS A 444 16.08 12.22 6.78
C LYS A 444 15.99 13.48 7.63
N ALA A 445 15.72 14.63 7.06
CA ALA A 445 15.70 15.90 7.76
C ALA A 445 14.28 16.46 7.88
N ARG A 446 14.02 17.20 8.94
CA ARG A 446 12.79 17.96 9.12
C ARG A 446 12.75 19.14 8.17
N LEU A 447 11.54 19.54 7.79
CA LEU A 447 11.30 20.62 6.84
C LEU A 447 11.91 21.97 7.27
N ASP A 448 11.92 22.29 8.56
CA ASP A 448 12.55 23.49 9.10
C ASP A 448 14.07 23.53 8.86
N ARG A 449 14.75 22.40 9.01
CA ARG A 449 16.19 22.27 8.69
C ARG A 449 16.45 22.34 7.20
N ILE A 450 15.59 21.71 6.40
CA ILE A 450 15.65 21.75 4.92
C ILE A 450 15.58 23.21 4.46
N LEU A 451 14.57 23.95 4.91
CA LEU A 451 14.39 25.37 4.58
C LEU A 451 15.39 26.30 5.27
N GLY A 452 16.09 25.84 6.30
CA GLY A 452 17.23 26.55 6.91
C GLY A 452 18.51 26.46 6.09
N ASN A 453 18.66 25.43 5.26
CA ASN A 453 19.89 25.20 4.48
C ASN A 453 20.00 26.14 3.27
N ASN A 454 21.12 26.85 3.16
CA ASN A 454 21.32 27.83 2.11
C ASN A 454 21.44 27.23 0.70
N GLU A 455 21.99 26.01 0.58
CA GLU A 455 22.12 25.30 -0.70
C GLU A 455 20.76 24.85 -1.22
N ILE A 456 19.92 24.33 -0.33
CA ILE A 456 18.53 23.94 -0.65
C ILE A 456 17.70 25.17 -1.04
N LYS A 457 17.82 26.29 -0.29
CA LYS A 457 17.16 27.56 -0.65
C LYS A 457 17.57 28.04 -2.04
N ALA A 458 18.87 27.92 -2.36
CA ALA A 458 19.37 28.32 -3.66
C ALA A 458 18.75 27.50 -4.79
N MET A 459 18.60 26.18 -4.61
CA MET A 459 17.93 25.29 -5.58
C MET A 459 16.45 25.65 -5.73
N ILE A 460 15.71 25.78 -4.63
CA ILE A 460 14.27 26.14 -4.66
C ILE A 460 14.06 27.45 -5.41
N THR A 461 14.89 28.46 -5.14
CA THR A 461 14.80 29.76 -5.81
C THR A 461 15.19 29.66 -7.28
N ALA A 462 16.23 28.91 -7.63
CA ALA A 462 16.68 28.73 -9.01
C ALA A 462 15.61 28.01 -9.87
N PHE A 463 14.99 26.96 -9.34
CA PHE A 463 13.95 26.21 -10.07
C PHE A 463 12.64 27.00 -10.23
N GLY A 464 12.26 27.77 -9.22
CA GLY A 464 11.08 28.62 -9.23
C GLY A 464 9.75 27.93 -8.96
N THR A 465 9.73 26.60 -8.82
CA THR A 465 8.50 25.80 -8.65
C THR A 465 7.88 25.85 -7.26
N GLY A 466 8.61 26.33 -6.24
CA GLY A 466 8.23 26.10 -4.86
C GLY A 466 8.42 24.64 -4.43
N ILE A 467 7.92 24.29 -3.24
CA ILE A 467 7.97 22.92 -2.69
C ILE A 467 6.69 22.60 -1.90
N HIS A 468 6.37 21.32 -1.73
CA HIS A 468 5.18 20.84 -1.01
C HIS A 468 3.87 21.47 -1.52
N GLU A 469 3.09 22.10 -0.66
CA GLU A 469 1.81 22.72 -1.00
C GLU A 469 1.92 23.89 -1.99
N ASP A 470 3.10 24.50 -2.07
CA ASP A 470 3.37 25.61 -2.99
C ASP A 470 3.94 25.15 -4.34
N PHE A 471 4.09 23.83 -4.52
CA PHE A 471 4.68 23.29 -5.74
C PHE A 471 3.79 23.53 -6.96
N ASP A 472 4.34 24.21 -7.92
CA ASP A 472 3.69 24.52 -9.20
C ASP A 472 4.68 24.28 -10.34
N ILE A 473 4.53 23.16 -11.04
CA ILE A 473 5.43 22.77 -12.14
C ILE A 473 5.40 23.77 -13.30
N SER A 474 4.31 24.50 -13.47
CA SER A 474 4.21 25.49 -14.56
C SER A 474 5.18 26.68 -14.40
N LYS A 475 5.73 26.86 -13.20
CA LYS A 475 6.72 27.89 -12.87
C LYS A 475 8.17 27.42 -13.01
N LEU A 476 8.39 26.18 -13.46
CA LEU A 476 9.72 25.63 -13.64
C LEU A 476 10.49 26.45 -14.68
N ARG A 477 11.68 26.91 -14.28
CA ARG A 477 12.51 27.79 -15.12
C ARG A 477 13.41 27.03 -16.09
N TYR A 478 13.63 25.74 -15.88
CA TYR A 478 14.51 24.91 -16.70
C TYR A 478 13.85 23.55 -16.92
N HIS A 479 13.63 23.13 -18.16
CA HIS A 479 13.04 21.83 -18.47
C HIS A 479 14.02 20.66 -18.34
N LYS A 480 15.32 20.94 -18.19
CA LYS A 480 16.33 19.91 -17.88
C LYS A 480 17.15 20.34 -16.68
N ILE A 481 17.31 19.41 -15.74
CA ILE A 481 18.16 19.54 -14.57
C ILE A 481 19.24 18.47 -14.69
N ILE A 482 20.50 18.90 -14.77
CA ILE A 482 21.65 18.01 -14.97
C ILE A 482 22.50 18.07 -13.71
N ILE A 483 22.74 16.92 -13.08
CA ILE A 483 23.55 16.80 -11.88
C ILE A 483 24.96 16.39 -12.30
N MET A 484 25.96 17.20 -11.91
CA MET A 484 27.39 16.98 -12.19
C MET A 484 28.14 16.90 -10.86
N THR A 485 28.44 15.71 -10.42
CA THR A 485 29.21 15.43 -9.22
C THR A 485 30.44 14.58 -9.57
N ASP A 486 31.44 14.58 -8.68
CA ASP A 486 32.61 13.73 -8.84
C ASP A 486 32.26 12.24 -8.75
N ALA A 487 33.06 11.39 -9.43
CA ALA A 487 32.84 9.94 -9.47
C ALA A 487 33.44 9.25 -8.23
N ASP A 488 33.10 9.75 -7.06
CA ASP A 488 33.54 9.23 -5.77
C ASP A 488 32.35 9.06 -4.79
N VAL A 489 32.65 8.61 -3.56
CA VAL A 489 31.60 8.38 -2.53
C VAL A 489 30.90 9.69 -2.14
N ASP A 490 31.64 10.78 -2.09
CA ASP A 490 31.11 12.10 -1.73
C ASP A 490 30.21 12.65 -2.84
N GLY A 491 30.63 12.53 -4.10
CA GLY A 491 29.83 12.89 -5.27
C GLY A 491 28.55 12.07 -5.37
N ALA A 492 28.58 10.76 -5.11
CA ALA A 492 27.41 9.92 -5.05
C ALA A 492 26.42 10.37 -3.95
N HIS A 493 26.93 10.77 -2.77
CA HIS A 493 26.13 11.32 -1.68
C HIS A 493 25.47 12.67 -2.05
N ILE A 494 26.18 13.52 -2.79
CA ILE A 494 25.65 14.83 -3.23
C ILE A 494 24.59 14.62 -4.31
N ALA A 495 24.78 13.66 -5.21
CA ALA A 495 23.83 13.35 -6.28
C ALA A 495 22.49 12.78 -5.76
N THR A 496 22.54 12.00 -4.66
CA THR A 496 21.37 11.41 -4.00
C THR A 496 20.55 12.46 -3.27
#